data_e57e3729d6147688faac4f57931e5491
#
_entry.id   e57e3729d6147688faac4f57931e5491
#
_cell.length_a   1.000
_cell.length_b   1.000
_cell.length_c   1.000
_cell.angle_alpha   90.00
_cell.angle_beta   90.00
_cell.angle_gamma   90.00
#
_symmetry.space_group_name_H-M   'P 1'
#
loop_
_entity.id
_entity.type
_entity.pdbx_description
1 polymer ?
#
loop_
_entity_poly.entity_id
_entity_poly.type
_entity_poly.pdbx_seq_one_letter_code
_entity_poly.pdbx_strand_id
1 'polypeptide(L)'
;MEKSKIITNTFPVAGMSCASCAVRVDKALNGLPGVESAHVNYASATARVDYRSGECSPGTLKRAVQAAGYDLLTDAEGPAEDEAAHVRAAHYRALKRRTLWAAGLCLPIVAGGMLFMDAPAVKYAVWALSTPVVFGLGREFFVNAWKQLRHGAANMDTLVAVSTGIAYLFSLFNLFFPEFWLSRGIEPHVYFESAAVIVAFILLGRLLKQPPQ
;
A
#
# COMPACT_ATOMS: atom_id res chain seq x y z
N MET A 1 -8.28 -46.62 -3.15
CA MET A 1 -8.71 -45.19 -3.30
C MET A 1 -8.61 -44.55 -1.91
N GLU A 2 -7.49 -43.95 -1.61
CA GLU A 2 -7.27 -43.25 -0.34
C GLU A 2 -8.13 -42.00 -0.37
N LYS A 3 -9.07 -41.89 0.59
CA LYS A 3 -9.90 -40.68 0.73
C LYS A 3 -8.97 -39.54 1.07
N SER A 4 -8.72 -38.63 0.12
CA SER A 4 -7.96 -37.41 0.38
C SER A 4 -8.58 -36.68 1.56
N LYS A 5 -7.83 -36.57 2.65
CA LYS A 5 -8.28 -35.93 3.89
C LYS A 5 -8.37 -34.42 3.67
N ILE A 6 -9.54 -33.84 3.94
CA ILE A 6 -9.67 -32.38 3.96
C ILE A 6 -8.92 -31.85 5.19
N ILE A 7 -8.02 -30.90 4.97
CA ILE A 7 -7.26 -30.20 6.00
C ILE A 7 -7.71 -28.75 6.00
N THR A 8 -7.99 -28.23 7.18
CA THR A 8 -8.29 -26.80 7.41
C THR A 8 -7.08 -26.15 8.04
N ASN A 9 -6.51 -25.17 7.34
CA ASN A 9 -5.41 -24.37 7.89
C ASN A 9 -5.71 -22.87 7.74
N THR A 10 -5.16 -22.09 8.67
CA THR A 10 -5.23 -20.63 8.63
C THR A 10 -3.81 -20.10 8.44
N PHE A 11 -3.61 -19.35 7.36
CA PHE A 11 -2.31 -18.80 7.00
C PHE A 11 -2.34 -17.27 7.08
N PRO A 12 -1.31 -16.60 7.63
CA PRO A 12 -1.15 -15.16 7.51
C PRO A 12 -0.90 -14.76 6.06
N VAL A 13 -1.51 -13.66 5.62
CA VAL A 13 -1.34 -13.11 4.27
C VAL A 13 -0.69 -11.73 4.37
N ALA A 14 0.47 -11.58 3.72
CA ALA A 14 1.19 -10.33 3.65
C ALA A 14 0.89 -9.56 2.36
N GLY A 15 0.95 -8.22 2.44
CA GLY A 15 0.82 -7.33 1.28
C GLY A 15 -0.61 -6.86 0.98
N MET A 16 -1.63 -7.29 1.73
CA MET A 16 -2.99 -6.77 1.57
C MET A 16 -3.10 -5.37 2.16
N SER A 17 -3.48 -4.39 1.34
CA SER A 17 -3.65 -2.99 1.73
C SER A 17 -5.11 -2.52 1.77
N CYS A 18 -6.03 -3.32 1.24
CA CYS A 18 -7.45 -2.97 1.13
C CYS A 18 -8.35 -4.22 1.03
N ALA A 19 -9.66 -4.05 1.21
CA ALA A 19 -10.62 -5.15 1.12
C ALA A 19 -10.65 -5.82 -0.27
N SER A 20 -10.46 -5.06 -1.35
CA SER A 20 -10.38 -5.62 -2.70
C SER A 20 -9.15 -6.51 -2.91
N CYS A 21 -8.08 -6.29 -2.14
CA CYS A 21 -6.91 -7.18 -2.12
C CYS A 21 -7.29 -8.55 -1.53
N ALA A 22 -8.06 -8.55 -0.42
CA ALA A 22 -8.54 -9.78 0.20
C ALA A 22 -9.45 -10.59 -0.75
N VAL A 23 -10.38 -9.93 -1.44
CA VAL A 23 -11.23 -10.57 -2.47
C VAL A 23 -10.40 -11.20 -3.58
N ARG A 24 -9.29 -10.58 -3.98
CA ARG A 24 -8.41 -11.13 -5.01
C ARG A 24 -7.65 -12.36 -4.54
N VAL A 25 -7.11 -12.34 -3.32
CA VAL A 25 -6.46 -13.51 -2.70
C VAL A 25 -7.48 -14.64 -2.54
N ASP A 26 -8.68 -14.32 -2.07
CA ASP A 26 -9.79 -15.26 -1.90
C ASP A 26 -10.12 -15.97 -3.24
N LYS A 27 -10.27 -15.19 -4.32
CA LYS A 27 -10.51 -15.71 -5.66
C LYS A 27 -9.36 -16.57 -6.18
N ALA A 28 -8.11 -16.18 -5.91
CA ALA A 28 -6.93 -16.93 -6.34
C ALA A 28 -6.83 -18.28 -5.64
N LEU A 29 -7.18 -18.36 -4.35
CA LEU A 29 -7.20 -19.59 -3.57
C LEU A 29 -8.36 -20.51 -3.98
N ASN A 30 -9.58 -19.98 -4.10
CA ASN A 30 -10.76 -20.74 -4.50
C ASN A 30 -10.70 -21.24 -5.97
N GLY A 31 -9.85 -20.65 -6.80
CA GLY A 31 -9.61 -21.11 -8.18
C GLY A 31 -8.67 -22.29 -8.32
N LEU A 32 -8.07 -22.77 -7.22
CA LEU A 32 -7.10 -23.86 -7.27
C LEU A 32 -7.79 -25.24 -7.21
N PRO A 33 -7.34 -26.20 -8.03
CA PRO A 33 -7.79 -27.58 -7.89
C PRO A 33 -7.37 -28.14 -6.53
N GLY A 34 -8.26 -28.86 -5.87
CA GLY A 34 -8.03 -29.43 -4.53
C GLY A 34 -8.33 -28.48 -3.37
N VAL A 35 -8.70 -27.24 -3.62
CA VAL A 35 -9.28 -26.32 -2.60
C VAL A 35 -10.80 -26.47 -2.60
N GLU A 36 -11.37 -26.80 -1.45
CA GLU A 36 -12.82 -26.90 -1.24
C GLU A 36 -13.44 -25.53 -0.94
N SER A 37 -12.80 -24.79 -0.02
CA SER A 37 -13.18 -23.43 0.31
C SER A 37 -12.00 -22.62 0.82
N ALA A 38 -11.98 -21.34 0.51
CA ALA A 38 -11.04 -20.39 1.09
C ALA A 38 -11.79 -19.12 1.49
N HIS A 39 -11.48 -18.61 2.67
CA HIS A 39 -12.02 -17.36 3.20
C HIS A 39 -10.90 -16.46 3.68
N VAL A 40 -10.79 -15.29 3.06
CA VAL A 40 -9.75 -14.31 3.39
C VAL A 40 -10.34 -13.18 4.23
N ASN A 41 -9.78 -13.02 5.42
CA ASN A 41 -10.16 -11.93 6.31
C ASN A 41 -9.12 -10.80 6.23
N TYR A 42 -9.56 -9.65 5.72
CA TYR A 42 -8.69 -8.47 5.61
C TYR A 42 -8.28 -7.91 6.98
N ALA A 43 -9.20 -7.90 7.97
CA ALA A 43 -8.94 -7.28 9.28
C ALA A 43 -7.89 -8.05 10.09
N SER A 44 -7.94 -9.39 10.04
CA SER A 44 -6.94 -10.25 10.68
C SER A 44 -5.73 -10.54 9.78
N ALA A 45 -5.77 -10.13 8.52
CA ALA A 45 -4.76 -10.45 7.49
C ALA A 45 -4.49 -11.96 7.40
N THR A 46 -5.55 -12.80 7.44
CA THR A 46 -5.44 -14.26 7.40
C THR A 46 -6.33 -14.86 6.30
N ALA A 47 -5.89 -15.99 5.75
CA ALA A 47 -6.65 -16.84 4.84
C ALA A 47 -6.88 -18.19 5.53
N ARG A 48 -8.14 -18.54 5.77
CA ARG A 48 -8.54 -19.89 6.17
C ARG A 48 -8.84 -20.69 4.91
N VAL A 49 -8.19 -21.83 4.75
CA VAL A 49 -8.29 -22.65 3.54
C VAL A 49 -8.60 -24.10 3.93
N ASP A 50 -9.66 -24.63 3.34
CA ASP A 50 -10.03 -26.04 3.41
C ASP A 50 -9.57 -26.70 2.11
N TYR A 51 -8.60 -27.62 2.16
CA TYR A 51 -8.03 -28.24 0.97
C TYR A 51 -7.74 -29.74 1.17
N ARG A 52 -7.69 -30.48 0.07
CA ARG A 52 -7.39 -31.90 0.05
C ARG A 52 -5.88 -32.12 0.04
N SER A 53 -5.34 -32.78 1.05
CA SER A 53 -3.90 -33.00 1.23
C SER A 53 -3.23 -33.78 0.10
N GLY A 54 -3.99 -34.57 -0.66
CA GLY A 54 -3.46 -35.33 -1.81
C GLY A 54 -3.41 -34.54 -3.13
N GLU A 55 -4.17 -33.41 -3.22
CA GLU A 55 -4.34 -32.65 -4.46
C GLU A 55 -3.69 -31.25 -4.37
N CYS A 56 -3.67 -30.68 -3.17
CA CYS A 56 -3.13 -29.34 -2.93
C CYS A 56 -2.19 -29.33 -1.72
N SER A 57 -1.13 -28.54 -1.81
CA SER A 57 -0.15 -28.37 -0.75
C SER A 57 -0.04 -26.89 -0.33
N PRO A 58 0.45 -26.58 0.89
CA PRO A 58 0.70 -25.20 1.31
C PRO A 58 1.61 -24.43 0.33
N GLY A 59 2.58 -25.10 -0.27
CA GLY A 59 3.45 -24.52 -1.30
C GLY A 59 2.70 -24.16 -2.59
N THR A 60 1.64 -24.90 -2.96
CA THR A 60 0.78 -24.58 -4.09
C THR A 60 -0.09 -23.36 -3.80
N LEU A 61 -0.66 -23.30 -2.58
CA LEU A 61 -1.42 -22.13 -2.11
C LEU A 61 -0.54 -20.88 -2.11
N LYS A 62 0.68 -20.98 -1.58
CA LYS A 62 1.66 -19.86 -1.56
C LYS A 62 1.96 -19.35 -2.97
N ARG A 63 2.23 -20.23 -3.93
CA ARG A 63 2.50 -19.84 -5.31
C ARG A 63 1.33 -19.13 -5.97
N ALA A 64 0.10 -19.56 -5.72
CA ALA A 64 -1.09 -18.91 -6.28
C ALA A 64 -1.30 -17.51 -5.69
N VAL A 65 -1.08 -17.35 -4.39
CA VAL A 65 -1.16 -16.05 -3.73
C VAL A 65 -0.03 -15.13 -4.21
N GLN A 66 1.17 -15.66 -4.43
CA GLN A 66 2.29 -14.90 -5.00
C GLN A 66 2.03 -14.48 -6.46
N ALA A 67 1.42 -15.34 -7.27
CA ALA A 67 0.99 -15.00 -8.63
C ALA A 67 -0.07 -13.89 -8.64
N ALA A 68 -0.88 -13.75 -7.58
CA ALA A 68 -1.82 -12.65 -7.41
C ALA A 68 -1.16 -11.35 -6.86
N GLY A 69 0.16 -11.38 -6.56
CA GLY A 69 0.94 -10.22 -6.11
C GLY A 69 0.98 -10.03 -4.59
N TYR A 70 0.63 -11.07 -3.82
CA TYR A 70 0.63 -11.10 -2.34
C TYR A 70 1.56 -12.22 -1.84
N ASP A 71 1.70 -12.37 -0.54
CA ASP A 71 2.48 -13.48 0.03
C ASP A 71 1.68 -14.24 1.08
N LEU A 72 1.82 -15.59 1.11
CA LEU A 72 1.22 -16.49 2.07
C LEU A 72 2.32 -17.08 2.93
N LEU A 73 2.27 -16.85 4.24
CA LEU A 73 3.25 -17.38 5.18
C LEU A 73 2.84 -18.80 5.55
N THR A 74 3.55 -19.79 4.97
CA THR A 74 3.27 -21.23 5.14
C THR A 74 4.14 -21.89 6.19
N ASP A 75 5.21 -21.21 6.64
CA ASP A 75 6.25 -21.78 7.49
C ASP A 75 5.99 -21.56 8.99
N ALA A 76 4.76 -21.20 9.39
CA ALA A 76 4.36 -21.07 10.78
C ALA A 76 4.17 -22.46 11.43
N GLU A 77 5.27 -23.16 11.69
CA GLU A 77 5.32 -24.30 12.64
C GLU A 77 5.42 -23.76 14.08
N GLY A 78 4.32 -23.22 14.60
CA GLY A 78 4.22 -22.69 15.95
C GLY A 78 2.80 -22.23 16.24
N PRO A 79 2.44 -21.75 17.43
CA PRO A 79 1.16 -21.11 17.66
C PRO A 79 1.07 -19.87 16.75
N ALA A 80 0.50 -20.11 15.56
CA ALA A 80 0.44 -19.17 14.44
C ALA A 80 -0.18 -17.79 14.83
N GLU A 81 -0.87 -17.74 15.95
CA GLU A 81 -1.49 -16.54 16.50
C GLU A 81 -0.49 -15.59 17.15
N ASP A 82 0.50 -16.09 17.89
CA ASP A 82 1.47 -15.24 18.60
C ASP A 82 2.48 -14.61 17.62
N GLU A 83 2.99 -15.37 16.67
CA GLU A 83 3.92 -14.84 15.66
C GLU A 83 3.22 -13.86 14.71
N ALA A 84 1.98 -14.17 14.30
CA ALA A 84 1.14 -13.25 13.54
C ALA A 84 0.80 -11.98 14.34
N ALA A 85 0.63 -12.08 15.66
CA ALA A 85 0.43 -10.93 16.53
C ALA A 85 1.68 -10.05 16.61
N HIS A 86 2.86 -10.64 16.76
CA HIS A 86 4.12 -9.88 16.78
C HIS A 86 4.41 -9.17 15.44
N VAL A 87 4.19 -9.83 14.32
CA VAL A 87 4.35 -9.23 12.97
C VAL A 87 3.35 -8.09 12.79
N ARG A 88 2.09 -8.26 13.19
CA ARG A 88 1.07 -7.21 13.13
C ARG A 88 1.42 -6.01 14.02
N ALA A 89 1.87 -6.26 15.25
CA ALA A 89 2.27 -5.19 16.17
C ALA A 89 3.49 -4.41 15.66
N ALA A 90 4.46 -5.08 15.05
CA ALA A 90 5.61 -4.43 14.42
C ALA A 90 5.19 -3.58 13.22
N HIS A 91 4.30 -4.10 12.37
CA HIS A 91 3.74 -3.38 11.22
C HIS A 91 2.94 -2.15 11.66
N TYR A 92 2.08 -2.29 12.68
CA TYR A 92 1.31 -1.18 13.25
C TYR A 92 2.22 -0.07 13.79
N ARG A 93 3.27 -0.42 14.56
CA ARG A 93 4.24 0.56 15.09
C ARG A 93 4.98 1.30 13.96
N ALA A 94 5.38 0.59 12.92
CA ALA A 94 6.02 1.18 11.74
C ALA A 94 5.07 2.14 11.01
N LEU A 95 3.81 1.73 10.79
CA LEU A 95 2.79 2.55 10.15
C LEU A 95 2.48 3.80 11.00
N LYS A 96 2.29 3.65 12.31
CA LYS A 96 2.05 4.77 13.23
C LYS A 96 3.18 5.81 13.16
N ARG A 97 4.44 5.35 13.22
CA ARG A 97 5.61 6.22 13.09
C ARG A 97 5.63 6.98 11.77
N ARG A 98 5.39 6.28 10.65
CA ARG A 98 5.34 6.90 9.32
C ARG A 98 4.21 7.92 9.21
N THR A 99 3.03 7.62 9.71
CA THR A 99 1.88 8.54 9.71
C THR A 99 2.17 9.79 10.53
N LEU A 100 2.77 9.66 11.71
CA LEU A 100 3.14 10.80 12.55
C LEU A 100 4.18 11.71 11.86
N TRP A 101 5.20 11.12 11.23
CA TRP A 101 6.18 11.89 10.46
C TRP A 101 5.56 12.56 9.24
N ALA A 102 4.66 11.87 8.52
CA ALA A 102 3.96 12.45 7.39
C ALA A 102 3.08 13.63 7.83
N ALA A 103 2.30 13.48 8.89
CA ALA A 103 1.46 14.56 9.42
C ALA A 103 2.29 15.75 9.90
N GLY A 104 3.39 15.50 10.63
CA GLY A 104 4.30 16.54 11.11
C GLY A 104 4.96 17.34 10.00
N LEU A 105 5.38 16.65 8.91
CA LEU A 105 5.97 17.32 7.76
C LEU A 105 4.92 18.03 6.88
N CYS A 106 3.69 17.53 6.81
CA CYS A 106 2.63 18.17 6.05
C CYS A 106 2.24 19.54 6.61
N LEU A 107 2.32 19.76 7.93
CA LEU A 107 1.98 21.04 8.53
C LEU A 107 2.80 22.22 7.95
N PRO A 108 4.15 22.19 7.97
CA PRO A 108 4.94 23.27 7.37
C PRO A 108 4.82 23.33 5.85
N ILE A 109 4.58 22.19 5.17
CA ILE A 109 4.38 22.15 3.72
C ILE A 109 3.10 22.91 3.35
N VAL A 110 1.99 22.64 4.02
CA VAL A 110 0.70 23.30 3.77
C VAL A 110 0.76 24.77 4.18
N ALA A 111 1.34 25.09 5.35
CA ALA A 111 1.48 26.46 5.81
C ALA A 111 2.34 27.28 4.83
N GLY A 112 3.46 26.75 4.36
CA GLY A 112 4.32 27.40 3.36
C GLY A 112 3.64 27.58 2.03
N GLY A 113 2.97 26.54 1.51
CA GLY A 113 2.25 26.58 0.25
C GLY A 113 1.06 27.54 0.23
N MET A 114 0.35 27.72 1.37
CA MET A 114 -0.80 28.61 1.45
C MET A 114 -0.45 30.05 1.81
N LEU A 115 0.51 30.28 2.72
CA LEU A 115 0.79 31.60 3.25
C LEU A 115 1.84 32.37 2.42
N PHE A 116 2.69 31.67 1.70
CA PHE A 116 3.85 32.25 1.00
C PHE A 116 4.00 31.75 -0.45
N MET A 117 2.88 31.61 -1.16
CA MET A 117 2.84 31.05 -2.52
C MET A 117 3.71 31.80 -3.53
N ASP A 118 3.93 33.11 -3.33
CA ASP A 118 4.66 33.96 -4.29
C ASP A 118 6.16 33.98 -4.08
N ALA A 119 6.64 33.50 -2.91
CA ALA A 119 8.05 33.52 -2.60
C ALA A 119 8.78 32.31 -3.27
N PRO A 120 9.72 32.55 -4.21
CA PRO A 120 10.40 31.45 -4.91
C PRO A 120 11.18 30.54 -3.96
N ALA A 121 11.78 31.09 -2.90
CA ALA A 121 12.47 30.30 -1.88
C ALA A 121 11.56 29.30 -1.17
N VAL A 122 10.28 29.66 -0.95
CA VAL A 122 9.30 28.80 -0.30
C VAL A 122 8.90 27.65 -1.23
N LYS A 123 8.76 27.87 -2.54
CA LYS A 123 8.49 26.81 -3.53
C LYS A 123 9.56 25.71 -3.48
N TYR A 124 10.84 26.10 -3.41
CA TYR A 124 11.94 25.14 -3.26
C TYR A 124 11.95 24.44 -1.90
N ALA A 125 11.62 25.12 -0.82
CA ALA A 125 11.50 24.53 0.52
C ALA A 125 10.35 23.51 0.57
N VAL A 126 9.18 23.84 0.03
CA VAL A 126 8.02 22.94 -0.05
C VAL A 126 8.35 21.71 -0.92
N TRP A 127 9.04 21.90 -2.04
CA TRP A 127 9.54 20.78 -2.85
C TRP A 127 10.49 19.87 -2.05
N ALA A 128 11.49 20.44 -1.38
CA ALA A 128 12.48 19.67 -0.60
C ALA A 128 11.82 18.88 0.54
N LEU A 129 10.79 19.45 1.22
CA LEU A 129 10.05 18.80 2.30
C LEU A 129 9.04 17.76 1.79
N SER A 130 8.40 18.00 0.65
CA SER A 130 7.42 17.07 0.08
C SER A 130 8.06 15.80 -0.49
N THR A 131 9.29 15.90 -1.01
CA THR A 131 10.02 14.77 -1.59
C THR A 131 10.15 13.57 -0.63
N PRO A 132 10.64 13.72 0.62
CA PRO A 132 10.70 12.60 1.57
C PRO A 132 9.30 12.10 1.99
N VAL A 133 8.28 12.94 1.99
CA VAL A 133 6.91 12.51 2.29
C VAL A 133 6.39 11.61 1.16
N VAL A 134 6.49 12.04 -0.09
CA VAL A 134 5.95 11.31 -1.25
C VAL A 134 6.74 10.02 -1.50
N PHE A 135 8.07 10.09 -1.61
CA PHE A 135 8.90 8.94 -2.02
C PHE A 135 9.49 8.15 -0.84
N GLY A 136 9.67 8.76 0.32
CA GLY A 136 10.15 8.09 1.53
C GLY A 136 9.01 7.41 2.28
N LEU A 137 8.08 8.20 2.81
CA LEU A 137 6.96 7.69 3.62
C LEU A 137 5.89 7.02 2.75
N GLY A 138 5.67 7.55 1.52
CA GLY A 138 4.75 7.01 0.52
C GLY A 138 5.32 5.87 -0.34
N ARG A 139 6.57 5.42 -0.12
CA ARG A 139 7.24 4.41 -0.94
C ARG A 139 6.40 3.15 -1.18
N GLU A 140 5.67 2.70 -0.18
CA GLU A 140 4.85 1.49 -0.29
C GLU A 140 3.78 1.58 -1.37
N PHE A 141 3.21 2.77 -1.61
CA PHE A 141 2.22 2.97 -2.67
C PHE A 141 2.83 2.72 -4.05
N PHE A 142 4.03 3.26 -4.30
CA PHE A 142 4.74 3.08 -5.57
C PHE A 142 5.18 1.63 -5.79
N VAL A 143 5.72 0.98 -4.74
CA VAL A 143 6.15 -0.43 -4.80
C VAL A 143 4.96 -1.35 -5.05
N ASN A 144 3.85 -1.15 -4.33
CA ASN A 144 2.63 -1.94 -4.50
C ASN A 144 1.98 -1.69 -5.87
N ALA A 145 1.92 -0.43 -6.31
CA ALA A 145 1.44 -0.07 -7.65
C ALA A 145 2.23 -0.79 -8.74
N TRP A 146 3.56 -0.77 -8.65
CA TRP A 146 4.43 -1.43 -9.60
C TRP A 146 4.22 -2.95 -9.64
N LYS A 147 4.12 -3.59 -8.46
CA LYS A 147 3.82 -5.03 -8.35
C LYS A 147 2.49 -5.35 -9.01
N GLN A 148 1.43 -4.58 -8.71
CA GLN A 148 0.10 -4.82 -9.25
C GLN A 148 0.04 -4.61 -10.78
N LEU A 149 0.68 -3.56 -11.29
CA LEU A 149 0.75 -3.30 -12.73
C LEU A 149 1.43 -4.44 -13.49
N ARG A 150 2.50 -5.04 -12.93
CA ARG A 150 3.15 -6.21 -13.52
C ARG A 150 2.23 -7.43 -13.64
N HIS A 151 1.22 -7.54 -12.78
CA HIS A 151 0.21 -8.61 -12.81
C HIS A 151 -1.08 -8.18 -13.54
N GLY A 152 -1.04 -7.10 -14.34
CA GLY A 152 -2.19 -6.59 -15.09
C GLY A 152 -3.34 -6.11 -14.20
N ALA A 153 -3.04 -5.67 -12.99
CA ALA A 153 -4.02 -5.29 -12.00
C ALA A 153 -3.80 -3.86 -11.51
N ALA A 154 -4.89 -3.19 -11.14
CA ALA A 154 -4.86 -1.89 -10.50
C ALA A 154 -5.62 -1.96 -9.17
N ASN A 155 -5.13 -1.25 -8.16
CA ASN A 155 -5.75 -1.13 -6.85
C ASN A 155 -5.68 0.32 -6.36
N MET A 156 -6.14 0.57 -5.12
CA MET A 156 -6.09 1.89 -4.52
C MET A 156 -4.65 2.46 -4.49
N ASP A 157 -3.64 1.62 -4.24
CA ASP A 157 -2.24 2.05 -4.22
C ASP A 157 -1.76 2.50 -5.60
N THR A 158 -2.24 1.84 -6.66
CA THR A 158 -1.95 2.23 -8.05
C THR A 158 -2.52 3.61 -8.36
N LEU A 159 -3.78 3.86 -7.96
CA LEU A 159 -4.41 5.16 -8.15
C LEU A 159 -3.64 6.26 -7.42
N VAL A 160 -3.30 6.03 -6.15
CA VAL A 160 -2.55 6.98 -5.33
C VAL A 160 -1.16 7.25 -5.93
N ALA A 161 -0.41 6.20 -6.30
CA ALA A 161 0.92 6.35 -6.87
C ALA A 161 0.91 7.12 -8.19
N VAL A 162 -0.07 6.86 -9.07
CA VAL A 162 -0.21 7.55 -10.35
C VAL A 162 -0.60 9.01 -10.13
N SER A 163 -1.63 9.28 -9.32
CA SER A 163 -2.12 10.65 -9.10
C SER A 163 -1.07 11.53 -8.40
N THR A 164 -0.44 11.03 -7.33
CA THR A 164 0.60 11.78 -6.62
C THR A 164 1.88 11.92 -7.46
N GLY A 165 2.23 10.88 -8.24
CA GLY A 165 3.36 10.91 -9.15
C GLY A 165 3.19 11.95 -10.26
N ILE A 166 2.02 12.00 -10.90
CA ILE A 166 1.71 13.00 -11.93
C ILE A 166 1.71 14.41 -11.33
N ALA A 167 1.04 14.61 -10.19
CA ALA A 167 1.00 15.91 -9.52
C ALA A 167 2.41 16.40 -9.14
N TYR A 168 3.26 15.48 -8.66
CA TYR A 168 4.64 15.78 -8.30
C TYR A 168 5.49 16.14 -9.54
N LEU A 169 5.43 15.34 -10.62
CA LEU A 169 6.16 15.60 -11.86
C LEU A 169 5.71 16.88 -12.54
N PHE A 170 4.42 17.16 -12.56
CA PHE A 170 3.86 18.40 -13.09
C PHE A 170 4.36 19.62 -12.31
N SER A 171 4.38 19.52 -10.97
CA SER A 171 4.89 20.57 -10.10
C SER A 171 6.40 20.79 -10.28
N LEU A 172 7.14 19.69 -10.50
CA LEU A 172 8.57 19.75 -10.79
C LEU A 172 8.83 20.48 -12.10
N PHE A 173 8.05 20.16 -13.14
CA PHE A 173 8.13 20.86 -14.42
C PHE A 173 7.85 22.37 -14.26
N ASN A 174 6.80 22.72 -13.51
CA ASN A 174 6.44 24.13 -13.27
C ASN A 174 7.50 24.88 -12.44
N LEU A 175 8.18 24.19 -11.53
CA LEU A 175 9.23 24.76 -10.70
C LEU A 175 10.50 25.08 -11.50
N PHE A 176 10.91 24.16 -12.41
CA PHE A 176 12.18 24.30 -13.17
C PHE A 176 12.02 25.00 -14.50
N PHE A 177 10.81 25.01 -15.09
CA PHE A 177 10.53 25.64 -16.38
C PHE A 177 9.36 26.65 -16.29
N PRO A 178 9.44 27.66 -15.40
CA PRO A 178 8.38 28.64 -15.22
C PRO A 178 8.18 29.49 -16.49
N GLU A 179 9.25 29.76 -17.25
CA GLU A 179 9.21 30.57 -18.46
C GLU A 179 8.29 30.01 -19.55
N PHE A 180 8.14 28.67 -19.60
CA PHE A 180 7.23 28.01 -20.54
C PHE A 180 5.77 28.46 -20.38
N TRP A 181 5.34 28.71 -19.14
CA TRP A 181 3.99 29.16 -18.83
C TRP A 181 3.88 30.68 -18.87
N LEU A 182 4.87 31.40 -18.36
CA LEU A 182 4.88 32.86 -18.33
C LEU A 182 4.85 33.45 -19.75
N SER A 183 5.52 32.82 -20.71
CA SER A 183 5.47 33.23 -22.13
C SER A 183 4.06 33.10 -22.74
N ARG A 184 3.17 32.34 -22.12
CA ARG A 184 1.76 32.15 -22.52
C ARG A 184 0.77 32.92 -21.63
N GLY A 185 1.27 33.76 -20.71
CA GLY A 185 0.44 34.53 -19.79
C GLY A 185 -0.22 33.70 -18.68
N ILE A 186 0.30 32.51 -18.40
CA ILE A 186 -0.21 31.60 -17.37
C ILE A 186 0.80 31.58 -16.21
N GLU A 187 0.30 31.78 -14.98
CA GLU A 187 1.13 31.64 -13.78
C GLU A 187 1.36 30.15 -13.45
N PRO A 188 2.63 29.70 -13.27
CA PRO A 188 2.94 28.32 -12.95
C PRO A 188 2.62 28.02 -11.48
N HIS A 189 1.60 27.20 -11.25
CA HIS A 189 1.26 26.70 -9.92
C HIS A 189 1.97 25.37 -9.64
N VAL A 190 2.41 25.18 -8.40
CA VAL A 190 2.98 23.93 -7.90
C VAL A 190 1.97 23.25 -6.96
N TYR A 191 1.94 21.92 -6.95
CA TYR A 191 0.99 21.08 -6.21
C TYR A 191 1.71 20.07 -5.30
N PHE A 192 2.90 20.42 -4.83
CA PHE A 192 3.68 19.55 -3.94
C PHE A 192 2.98 19.29 -2.61
N GLU A 193 2.32 20.31 -2.06
CA GLU A 193 1.51 20.22 -0.84
C GLU A 193 0.36 19.24 -1.02
N SER A 194 -0.33 19.30 -2.15
CA SER A 194 -1.45 18.39 -2.45
C SER A 194 -0.98 16.93 -2.51
N ALA A 195 0.15 16.66 -3.19
CA ALA A 195 0.73 15.31 -3.25
C ALA A 195 1.12 14.79 -1.86
N ALA A 196 1.76 15.63 -1.02
CA ALA A 196 2.15 15.26 0.34
C ALA A 196 0.93 14.99 1.24
N VAL A 197 -0.09 15.85 1.17
CA VAL A 197 -1.33 15.74 1.93
C VAL A 197 -2.09 14.46 1.58
N ILE A 198 -2.21 14.12 0.29
CA ILE A 198 -2.85 12.85 -0.14
C ILE A 198 -2.15 11.64 0.49
N VAL A 199 -0.82 11.59 0.44
CA VAL A 199 -0.04 10.51 1.06
C VAL A 199 -0.29 10.43 2.56
N ALA A 200 -0.26 11.58 3.27
CA ALA A 200 -0.49 11.64 4.70
C ALA A 200 -1.91 11.18 5.10
N PHE A 201 -2.94 11.62 4.38
CA PHE A 201 -4.33 11.21 4.64
C PHE A 201 -4.54 9.70 4.40
N ILE A 202 -3.91 9.13 3.39
CA ILE A 202 -4.06 7.69 3.12
C ILE A 202 -3.31 6.86 4.17
N LEU A 203 -2.14 7.30 4.62
CA LEU A 203 -1.43 6.67 5.74
C LEU A 203 -2.27 6.75 7.03
N LEU A 204 -2.88 7.91 7.31
CA LEU A 204 -3.79 8.08 8.44
C LEU A 204 -5.02 7.15 8.32
N GLY A 205 -5.64 7.09 7.15
CA GLY A 205 -6.77 6.19 6.90
C GLY A 205 -6.43 4.72 7.09
N ARG A 206 -5.20 4.29 6.71
CA ARG A 206 -4.71 2.94 6.98
C ARG A 206 -4.50 2.69 8.48
N LEU A 207 -3.94 3.68 9.21
CA LEU A 207 -3.73 3.58 10.64
C LEU A 207 -5.04 3.44 11.41
N LEU A 208 -6.06 4.22 11.05
CA LEU A 208 -7.39 4.18 11.68
C LEU A 208 -8.15 2.88 11.43
N LYS A 209 -7.87 2.19 10.33
CA LYS A 209 -8.49 0.89 10.02
C LYS A 209 -7.87 -0.28 10.76
N GLN A 210 -6.67 -0.12 11.30
CA GLN A 210 -6.03 -1.16 12.11
C GLN A 210 -6.40 -0.94 13.57
N PRO A 211 -7.10 -1.89 14.23
CA PRO A 211 -7.45 -1.73 15.63
C PRO A 211 -6.17 -1.64 16.47
N PRO A 212 -6.12 -0.73 17.47
CA PRO A 212 -5.04 -0.75 18.45
C PRO A 212 -5.13 -2.06 19.24
N GLN A 213 -4.06 -2.80 19.27
CA GLN A 213 -3.88 -3.94 20.17
C GLN A 213 -3.17 -3.49 21.43
#